data_dce2bfbad0f0979e954853eec82e4f5a
#
_entry.id   dce2bfbad0f0979e954853eec82e4f5a
#
_cell.length_a   1.000
_cell.length_b   1.000
_cell.length_c   1.000
_cell.angle_alpha   90.00
_cell.angle_beta   90.00
_cell.angle_gamma   90.00
#
_symmetry.space_group_name_H-M   'P 1'
#
loop_
_entity.id
_entity.type
_entity.pdbx_description
1 polymer ?
#
loop_
_entity_poly.entity_id
_entity_poly.type
_entity_poly.pdbx_seq_one_letter_code
_entity_poly.pdbx_strand_id
1 'polypeptide(L)'
;MSIINGFIGHRNFLKFAGLTTLSIGSITAFNGMITNRETITIPETNPNPNPVSANEARRRLIERNRRFMNQDRRYTNQSKKRLQSVAKTQYPFAAILGCADSCVPPEMVFDQGLGDLFVVRVAGNFASDVTISSLEYAAATLGTQLIVVLGHQRYGAVRESINNTQFSNKIRSVADSIDVPDNIDGVDSIEPPFSENQPRTNNVDSNKNAVINNIQYQTHKLRQNSSAVLERLIQAGRLKIVSAFYDIHTGKVQFLT
;
A
#
# COMPACT_ATOMS: atom_id res chain seq x y z
N MET A 1 13.08 -35.29 19.75
CA MET A 1 13.93 -34.11 19.56
C MET A 1 14.18 -34.01 18.08
N SER A 2 13.38 -33.28 17.32
CA SER A 2 13.46 -33.13 15.87
C SER A 2 13.64 -31.67 15.55
N ILE A 3 14.75 -31.32 14.98
CA ILE A 3 15.21 -29.99 14.66
C ILE A 3 14.45 -29.51 13.41
N ILE A 4 13.67 -28.45 13.54
CA ILE A 4 13.04 -27.77 12.42
C ILE A 4 14.10 -26.88 11.75
N ASN A 5 14.74 -27.37 10.71
CA ASN A 5 15.53 -26.57 9.80
C ASN A 5 14.64 -26.10 8.66
N GLY A 6 14.35 -24.82 8.60
CA GLY A 6 13.51 -24.24 7.54
C GLY A 6 13.34 -22.74 7.59
N PHE A 7 14.29 -21.99 8.14
CA PHE A 7 14.33 -20.53 7.93
C PHE A 7 15.16 -20.22 6.68
N ILE A 8 14.48 -19.98 5.57
CA ILE A 8 15.12 -19.28 4.43
C ILE A 8 15.26 -17.83 4.87
N GLY A 9 16.45 -17.49 5.35
CA GLY A 9 16.73 -16.16 5.88
C GLY A 9 16.61 -15.08 4.80
N HIS A 10 16.32 -13.85 5.21
CA HIS A 10 16.22 -12.63 4.40
C HIS A 10 17.35 -12.42 3.36
N ARG A 11 18.53 -13.00 3.58
CA ARG A 11 19.67 -12.95 2.64
C ARG A 11 19.42 -13.72 1.33
N ASN A 12 18.55 -14.72 1.31
CA ASN A 12 18.22 -15.48 0.10
C ASN A 12 17.10 -14.84 -0.70
N PHE A 13 16.26 -14.00 -0.08
CA PHE A 13 15.27 -13.20 -0.76
C PHE A 13 15.89 -12.23 -1.78
N LEU A 14 17.01 -11.58 -1.42
CA LEU A 14 17.75 -10.68 -2.32
C LEU A 14 18.50 -11.39 -3.44
N LYS A 15 18.80 -12.70 -3.30
CA LYS A 15 19.52 -13.49 -4.32
C LYS A 15 18.62 -13.99 -5.44
N PHE A 16 17.33 -14.13 -5.20
CA PHE A 16 16.37 -14.56 -6.24
C PHE A 16 16.02 -13.46 -7.24
N ALA A 17 16.29 -12.19 -6.92
CA ALA A 17 16.11 -11.07 -7.85
C ALA A 17 17.27 -10.91 -8.86
N GLY A 18 18.34 -11.74 -8.78
CA GLY A 18 19.58 -11.49 -9.49
C GLY A 18 20.12 -12.62 -10.38
N LEU A 19 19.36 -13.68 -10.67
CA LEU A 19 19.84 -14.77 -11.54
C LEU A 19 19.19 -14.73 -12.92
N THR A 20 19.73 -13.88 -13.81
CA THR A 20 19.60 -14.06 -15.24
C THR A 20 20.92 -14.54 -15.82
N THR A 21 20.84 -15.64 -16.53
CA THR A 21 21.88 -16.39 -17.21
C THR A 21 22.77 -15.54 -18.11
N LEU A 22 24.08 -15.63 -17.87
CA LEU A 22 25.13 -15.21 -18.81
C LEU A 22 25.17 -16.15 -20.02
N SER A 23 24.80 -15.68 -21.19
CA SER A 23 25.19 -16.26 -22.48
C SER A 23 26.31 -15.42 -23.09
N ILE A 24 27.47 -16.04 -23.29
CA ILE A 24 28.67 -15.48 -23.92
C ILE A 24 28.42 -15.38 -25.43
N GLY A 25 28.54 -14.20 -25.98
CA GLY A 25 28.52 -13.97 -27.43
C GLY A 25 29.20 -12.64 -27.82
N SER A 26 30.41 -12.80 -28.35
CA SER A 26 31.19 -11.95 -29.25
C SER A 26 31.10 -10.42 -29.19
N ILE A 27 32.25 -9.84 -28.86
CA ILE A 27 32.61 -8.42 -28.83
C ILE A 27 32.68 -7.88 -30.25
N THR A 28 31.90 -6.86 -30.58
CA THR A 28 32.24 -5.82 -31.55
C THR A 28 32.03 -4.45 -30.89
N ALA A 29 33.11 -3.69 -30.82
CA ALA A 29 33.15 -2.37 -30.24
C ALA A 29 32.30 -1.38 -31.03
N PHE A 30 31.29 -0.79 -30.39
CA PHE A 30 30.68 0.42 -30.88
C PHE A 30 30.49 1.38 -29.69
N ASN A 31 31.15 2.56 -29.77
CA ASN A 31 30.99 3.66 -28.85
C ASN A 31 29.53 4.14 -28.86
N GLY A 32 28.79 3.80 -27.83
CA GLY A 32 27.48 4.32 -27.52
C GLY A 32 27.28 4.20 -26.03
N MET A 33 27.00 5.29 -25.35
CA MET A 33 26.55 5.30 -23.96
C MET A 33 25.37 4.33 -23.82
N ILE A 34 25.65 3.11 -23.38
CA ILE A 34 24.60 2.17 -22.96
C ILE A 34 24.20 2.61 -21.56
N THR A 35 23.15 3.41 -21.48
CA THR A 35 22.37 3.50 -20.25
C THR A 35 21.83 2.09 -19.98
N ASN A 36 22.37 1.38 -19.01
CA ASN A 36 21.82 0.15 -18.49
C ASN A 36 20.42 0.45 -17.91
N ARG A 37 19.41 0.50 -18.78
CA ARG A 37 18.04 0.35 -18.37
C ARG A 37 17.89 -1.11 -17.96
N GLU A 38 17.95 -1.39 -16.67
CA GLU A 38 17.54 -2.70 -16.16
C GLU A 38 16.18 -3.02 -16.75
N THR A 39 16.12 -4.10 -17.50
CA THR A 39 14.85 -4.55 -18.11
C THR A 39 14.02 -5.15 -16.99
N ILE A 40 13.16 -4.31 -16.38
CA ILE A 40 12.24 -4.76 -15.34
C ILE A 40 11.24 -5.72 -16.00
N THR A 41 11.29 -6.98 -15.62
CA THR A 41 10.35 -8.00 -16.07
C THR A 41 9.29 -8.23 -14.99
N ILE A 42 8.03 -8.13 -15.38
CA ILE A 42 6.91 -8.62 -14.57
C ILE A 42 6.57 -10.04 -15.04
N PRO A 43 6.08 -10.93 -14.13
CA PRO A 43 5.63 -12.26 -14.54
C PRO A 43 4.59 -12.16 -15.66
N GLU A 44 4.71 -12.97 -16.71
CA GLU A 44 3.75 -12.98 -17.83
C GLU A 44 2.34 -13.38 -17.36
N THR A 45 2.27 -14.31 -16.43
CA THR A 45 1.01 -14.76 -15.83
C THR A 45 0.89 -14.30 -14.38
N ASN A 46 -0.34 -14.28 -13.85
CA ASN A 46 -0.54 -14.00 -12.44
C ASN A 46 -0.04 -15.17 -11.61
N PRO A 47 0.86 -14.95 -10.62
CA PRO A 47 1.38 -16.00 -9.75
C PRO A 47 0.30 -16.63 -8.84
N ASN A 48 -0.81 -15.93 -8.60
CA ASN A 48 -1.97 -16.50 -7.93
C ASN A 48 -2.75 -17.39 -8.91
N PRO A 49 -2.93 -18.69 -8.63
CA PRO A 49 -3.65 -19.59 -9.52
C PRO A 49 -5.16 -19.26 -9.66
N ASN A 50 -5.72 -18.52 -8.69
CA ASN A 50 -7.11 -18.10 -8.67
C ASN A 50 -7.20 -16.60 -8.34
N PRO A 51 -6.75 -15.72 -9.26
CA PRO A 51 -6.67 -14.30 -8.97
C PRO A 51 -8.06 -13.68 -8.82
N VAL A 52 -8.19 -12.81 -7.84
CA VAL A 52 -9.40 -12.00 -7.64
C VAL A 52 -9.23 -10.68 -8.37
N SER A 53 -10.13 -10.37 -9.30
CA SER A 53 -10.06 -9.11 -10.04
C SER A 53 -10.17 -7.91 -9.09
N ALA A 54 -9.55 -6.78 -9.45
CA ALA A 54 -9.57 -5.58 -8.64
C ALA A 54 -11.00 -5.09 -8.32
N ASN A 55 -11.92 -5.20 -9.28
CA ASN A 55 -13.32 -4.81 -9.07
C ASN A 55 -14.01 -5.73 -8.06
N GLU A 56 -13.80 -7.04 -8.17
CA GLU A 56 -14.35 -8.02 -7.23
C GLU A 56 -13.73 -7.86 -5.83
N ALA A 57 -12.43 -7.63 -5.75
CA ALA A 57 -11.74 -7.34 -4.48
C ALA A 57 -12.34 -6.11 -3.80
N ARG A 58 -12.54 -5.01 -4.55
CA ARG A 58 -13.20 -3.80 -4.04
C ARG A 58 -14.61 -4.08 -3.55
N ARG A 59 -15.39 -4.82 -4.32
CA ARG A 59 -16.77 -5.21 -3.94
C ARG A 59 -16.78 -5.97 -2.62
N ARG A 60 -15.88 -6.94 -2.46
CA ARG A 60 -15.70 -7.70 -1.21
C ARG A 60 -15.38 -6.80 -0.03
N LEU A 61 -14.45 -5.86 -0.19
CA LEU A 61 -14.09 -4.93 0.88
C LEU A 61 -15.29 -4.07 1.29
N ILE A 62 -16.08 -3.54 0.35
CA ILE A 62 -17.27 -2.73 0.63
C ILE A 62 -18.31 -3.55 1.40
N GLU A 63 -18.63 -4.76 0.93
CA GLU A 63 -19.61 -5.63 1.58
C GLU A 63 -19.19 -6.00 3.00
N ARG A 64 -17.91 -6.30 3.18
CA ARG A 64 -17.39 -6.74 4.47
C ARG A 64 -17.21 -5.58 5.46
N ASN A 65 -16.89 -4.38 4.99
CA ASN A 65 -16.94 -3.18 5.82
C ASN A 65 -18.37 -2.90 6.30
N ARG A 66 -19.39 -3.13 5.47
CA ARG A 66 -20.79 -3.03 5.90
C ARG A 66 -21.12 -3.98 7.05
N ARG A 67 -20.58 -5.21 7.05
CA ARG A 67 -20.74 -6.12 8.21
C ARG A 67 -20.08 -5.58 9.48
N PHE A 68 -18.88 -5.00 9.35
CA PHE A 68 -18.21 -4.34 10.46
C PHE A 68 -19.05 -3.20 11.04
N MET A 69 -19.58 -2.31 10.18
CA MET A 69 -20.45 -1.19 10.61
C MET A 69 -21.71 -1.66 11.31
N ASN A 70 -22.35 -2.72 10.80
CA ASN A 70 -23.58 -3.27 11.34
C ASN A 70 -23.36 -4.22 12.53
N GLN A 71 -22.11 -4.38 12.98
CA GLN A 71 -21.72 -5.34 14.03
C GLN A 71 -22.11 -6.80 13.72
N ASP A 72 -22.24 -7.13 12.45
CA ASP A 72 -22.54 -8.48 11.91
C ASP A 72 -21.27 -9.15 11.36
N ARG A 73 -20.19 -9.10 12.11
CA ARG A 73 -18.91 -9.69 11.71
C ARG A 73 -18.98 -11.21 11.71
N ARG A 74 -18.39 -11.81 10.69
CA ARG A 74 -18.41 -13.28 10.51
C ARG A 74 -17.13 -13.96 10.97
N TYR A 75 -16.08 -13.18 11.30
CA TYR A 75 -14.78 -13.68 11.76
C TYR A 75 -14.22 -14.80 10.87
N THR A 76 -14.36 -14.63 9.54
CA THR A 76 -13.95 -15.64 8.57
C THR A 76 -12.43 -15.86 8.61
N ASN A 77 -11.98 -17.06 8.21
CA ASN A 77 -10.57 -17.39 8.04
C ASN A 77 -9.69 -17.21 9.30
N GLN A 78 -10.25 -17.47 10.50
CA GLN A 78 -9.53 -17.36 11.77
C GLN A 78 -9.28 -18.72 12.44
N SER A 79 -9.58 -19.83 11.75
CA SER A 79 -9.44 -21.18 12.29
C SER A 79 -7.97 -21.67 12.28
N LYS A 80 -7.65 -22.66 13.14
CA LYS A 80 -6.36 -23.35 13.13
C LYS A 80 -6.08 -24.02 11.78
N LYS A 81 -7.10 -24.54 11.10
CA LYS A 81 -6.99 -25.13 9.76
C LYS A 81 -6.56 -24.05 8.73
N ARG A 82 -7.13 -22.84 8.84
CA ARG A 82 -6.72 -21.73 7.98
C ARG A 82 -5.29 -21.31 8.23
N LEU A 83 -4.87 -21.19 9.50
CA LEU A 83 -3.48 -20.90 9.86
C LEU A 83 -2.51 -21.90 9.22
N GLN A 84 -2.79 -23.18 9.31
CA GLN A 84 -1.98 -24.23 8.68
C GLN A 84 -1.95 -24.15 7.15
N SER A 85 -3.05 -23.73 6.55
CA SER A 85 -3.13 -23.52 5.09
C SER A 85 -2.26 -22.35 4.64
N VAL A 86 -2.37 -21.18 5.29
CA VAL A 86 -1.59 -19.98 4.89
C VAL A 86 -0.12 -20.05 5.28
N ALA A 87 0.26 -20.95 6.18
CA ALA A 87 1.67 -21.22 6.51
C ALA A 87 2.45 -21.78 5.31
N LYS A 88 1.79 -22.37 4.33
CA LYS A 88 2.42 -22.92 3.13
C LYS A 88 2.50 -21.89 2.00
N THR A 89 1.39 -21.23 1.73
CA THR A 89 1.25 -20.21 0.67
C THR A 89 0.16 -19.23 1.05
N GLN A 90 0.29 -17.97 0.61
CA GLN A 90 -0.75 -16.96 0.79
C GLN A 90 -1.06 -16.27 -0.55
N TYR A 91 -2.34 -16.02 -0.77
CA TYR A 91 -2.86 -15.31 -1.93
C TYR A 91 -3.87 -14.27 -1.50
N PRO A 92 -3.40 -13.15 -0.93
CA PRO A 92 -4.28 -12.07 -0.49
C PRO A 92 -5.04 -11.48 -1.66
N PHE A 93 -6.35 -11.29 -1.52
CA PHE A 93 -7.17 -10.75 -2.61
C PHE A 93 -7.04 -9.22 -2.75
N ALA A 94 -6.54 -8.53 -1.74
CA ALA A 94 -6.23 -7.11 -1.76
C ALA A 94 -5.02 -6.78 -0.87
N ALA A 95 -4.30 -5.72 -1.21
CA ALA A 95 -3.29 -5.11 -0.35
C ALA A 95 -3.80 -3.76 0.17
N ILE A 96 -3.47 -3.45 1.42
CA ILE A 96 -3.88 -2.20 2.08
C ILE A 96 -2.63 -1.47 2.55
N LEU A 97 -2.43 -0.23 2.09
CA LEU A 97 -1.52 0.72 2.72
C LEU A 97 -2.34 1.56 3.70
N GLY A 98 -2.19 1.28 4.99
CA GLY A 98 -2.96 1.93 6.04
C GLY A 98 -2.10 2.65 7.06
N CYS A 99 -2.76 3.38 7.96
CA CYS A 99 -2.09 4.01 9.09
C CYS A 99 -1.72 2.98 10.17
N ALA A 100 -0.63 3.28 10.91
CA ALA A 100 -0.20 2.52 12.07
C ALA A 100 -1.08 2.75 13.31
N ASP A 101 -1.95 3.76 13.31
CA ASP A 101 -2.83 4.09 14.43
C ASP A 101 -3.68 2.88 14.86
N SER A 102 -3.78 2.66 16.17
CA SER A 102 -4.44 1.48 16.75
C SER A 102 -5.94 1.37 16.43
N CYS A 103 -6.59 2.48 16.06
CA CYS A 103 -8.02 2.54 15.75
C CYS A 103 -8.40 2.09 14.33
N VAL A 104 -7.42 1.76 13.48
CA VAL A 104 -7.66 1.44 12.06
C VAL A 104 -7.03 0.11 11.60
N PRO A 105 -7.21 -1.00 12.31
CA PRO A 105 -6.72 -2.30 11.85
C PRO A 105 -7.53 -2.77 10.63
N PRO A 106 -6.94 -2.85 9.42
CA PRO A 106 -7.69 -3.12 8.20
C PRO A 106 -8.42 -4.47 8.23
N GLU A 107 -7.83 -5.47 8.88
CA GLU A 107 -8.43 -6.79 9.00
C GLU A 107 -9.76 -6.74 9.78
N MET A 108 -9.84 -5.90 10.82
CA MET A 108 -11.09 -5.71 11.57
C MET A 108 -12.09 -4.86 10.81
N VAL A 109 -11.64 -3.75 10.21
CA VAL A 109 -12.48 -2.80 9.47
C VAL A 109 -13.15 -3.46 8.27
N PHE A 110 -12.46 -4.42 7.65
CA PHE A 110 -12.98 -5.18 6.52
C PHE A 110 -13.44 -6.59 6.87
N ASP A 111 -13.58 -6.95 8.15
CA ASP A 111 -14.01 -8.28 8.61
C ASP A 111 -13.26 -9.40 7.86
N GLN A 112 -11.92 -9.38 7.92
CA GLN A 112 -11.03 -10.30 7.26
C GLN A 112 -10.24 -11.15 8.25
N GLY A 113 -9.74 -12.28 7.77
CA GLY A 113 -8.91 -13.18 8.54
C GLY A 113 -7.54 -13.44 7.90
N LEU A 114 -6.91 -14.50 8.38
CA LEU A 114 -5.55 -14.88 7.99
C LEU A 114 -5.41 -15.09 6.48
N GLY A 115 -4.47 -14.38 5.87
CA GLY A 115 -4.12 -14.52 4.46
C GLY A 115 -5.14 -13.93 3.47
N ASP A 116 -6.16 -13.18 3.95
CA ASP A 116 -7.13 -12.52 3.09
C ASP A 116 -6.61 -11.19 2.56
N LEU A 117 -5.88 -10.44 3.39
CA LEU A 117 -5.28 -9.15 3.05
C LEU A 117 -3.76 -9.19 3.21
N PHE A 118 -3.06 -8.45 2.37
CA PHE A 118 -1.68 -8.05 2.59
C PHE A 118 -1.68 -6.63 3.15
N VAL A 119 -1.18 -6.45 4.38
CA VAL A 119 -1.33 -5.18 5.08
C VAL A 119 0.03 -4.56 5.36
N VAL A 120 0.23 -3.33 4.87
CA VAL A 120 1.36 -2.47 5.19
C VAL A 120 0.83 -1.29 6.01
N ARG A 121 1.39 -1.07 7.21
CA ARG A 121 0.96 0.00 8.10
C ARG A 121 2.13 0.86 8.51
N VAL A 122 2.01 2.14 8.22
CA VAL A 122 2.97 3.17 8.64
C VAL A 122 2.19 4.41 9.10
N ALA A 123 2.80 5.22 9.96
CA ALA A 123 2.18 6.49 10.36
C ALA A 123 1.87 7.33 9.11
N GLY A 124 0.62 7.82 9.00
CA GLY A 124 0.19 8.62 7.86
C GLY A 124 0.01 7.84 6.54
N ASN A 125 -0.04 6.51 6.54
CA ASN A 125 -0.12 5.67 5.32
C ASN A 125 0.85 6.10 4.20
N PHE A 126 2.06 6.48 4.57
CA PHE A 126 3.06 7.08 3.70
C PHE A 126 3.72 6.05 2.77
N ALA A 127 3.80 6.38 1.48
CA ALA A 127 4.45 5.56 0.45
C ALA A 127 5.97 5.85 0.40
N SER A 128 6.72 5.28 1.35
CA SER A 128 8.19 5.24 1.33
C SER A 128 8.69 4.09 0.45
N ASP A 129 9.98 4.09 0.11
CA ASP A 129 10.58 3.03 -0.71
C ASP A 129 10.34 1.63 -0.13
N VAL A 130 10.41 1.48 1.19
CA VAL A 130 10.15 0.20 1.88
C VAL A 130 8.68 -0.21 1.77
N THR A 131 7.75 0.74 1.91
CA THR A 131 6.32 0.45 1.75
C THR A 131 5.97 0.14 0.30
N ILE A 132 6.55 0.87 -0.66
CA ILE A 132 6.41 0.62 -2.10
C ILE A 132 6.92 -0.78 -2.43
N SER A 133 8.13 -1.15 -2.00
CA SER A 133 8.70 -2.49 -2.23
C SER A 133 7.82 -3.61 -1.65
N SER A 134 7.19 -3.36 -0.48
CA SER A 134 6.25 -4.32 0.11
C SER A 134 4.99 -4.49 -0.75
N LEU A 135 4.46 -3.39 -1.31
CA LEU A 135 3.30 -3.43 -2.20
C LEU A 135 3.63 -4.05 -3.58
N GLU A 136 4.84 -3.82 -4.09
CA GLU A 136 5.36 -4.54 -5.26
C GLU A 136 5.35 -6.04 -5.04
N TYR A 137 5.86 -6.48 -3.89
CA TYR A 137 5.87 -7.90 -3.53
C TYR A 137 4.44 -8.48 -3.52
N ALA A 138 3.47 -7.76 -2.92
CA ALA A 138 2.08 -8.19 -2.93
C ALA A 138 1.50 -8.31 -4.35
N ALA A 139 1.79 -7.34 -5.22
CA ALA A 139 1.25 -7.31 -6.57
C ALA A 139 1.97 -8.29 -7.52
N ALA A 140 3.31 -8.27 -7.54
CA ALA A 140 4.10 -9.04 -8.51
C ALA A 140 4.33 -10.49 -8.08
N THR A 141 4.52 -10.75 -6.77
CA THR A 141 4.87 -12.09 -6.26
C THR A 141 3.67 -12.86 -5.74
N LEU A 142 2.72 -12.19 -5.08
CA LEU A 142 1.52 -12.83 -4.54
C LEU A 142 0.31 -12.72 -5.48
N GLY A 143 0.42 -11.92 -6.55
CA GLY A 143 -0.62 -11.78 -7.57
C GLY A 143 -1.84 -10.98 -7.14
N THR A 144 -1.70 -10.12 -6.14
CA THR A 144 -2.76 -9.22 -5.69
C THR A 144 -3.06 -8.17 -6.76
N GLN A 145 -4.35 -8.02 -7.13
CA GLN A 145 -4.76 -7.11 -8.22
C GLN A 145 -5.36 -5.78 -7.74
N LEU A 146 -5.48 -5.59 -6.43
CA LEU A 146 -6.01 -4.35 -5.84
C LEU A 146 -5.09 -3.89 -4.70
N ILE A 147 -4.63 -2.65 -4.78
CA ILE A 147 -4.01 -1.93 -3.66
C ILE A 147 -4.98 -0.81 -3.25
N VAL A 148 -5.22 -0.68 -1.94
CA VAL A 148 -6.05 0.38 -1.35
C VAL A 148 -5.18 1.23 -0.45
N VAL A 149 -5.10 2.53 -0.72
CA VAL A 149 -4.52 3.52 0.20
C VAL A 149 -5.63 3.96 1.14
N LEU A 150 -5.57 3.50 2.38
CA LEU A 150 -6.60 3.70 3.39
C LEU A 150 -6.14 4.74 4.42
N GLY A 151 -6.71 5.93 4.35
CA GLY A 151 -6.54 6.95 5.39
C GLY A 151 -7.76 7.06 6.30
N HIS A 152 -7.60 7.78 7.40
CA HIS A 152 -8.67 7.94 8.40
C HIS A 152 -8.64 9.32 9.04
N GLN A 153 -9.72 9.73 9.68
CA GLN A 153 -9.78 10.95 10.47
C GLN A 153 -8.83 10.89 11.67
N ARG A 154 -8.50 12.09 12.19
CA ARG A 154 -7.69 12.27 13.40
C ARG A 154 -6.30 11.64 13.31
N TYR A 155 -5.59 11.91 12.23
CA TYR A 155 -4.17 11.60 12.16
C TYR A 155 -3.43 12.20 13.36
N GLY A 156 -3.01 11.37 14.30
CA GLY A 156 -2.15 11.81 15.40
C GLY A 156 -0.88 12.45 14.89
N ALA A 157 -0.21 11.82 13.90
CA ALA A 157 1.00 12.34 13.29
C ALA A 157 0.78 13.70 12.58
N VAL A 158 -0.35 13.88 11.92
CA VAL A 158 -0.72 15.13 11.26
C VAL A 158 -1.02 16.23 12.28
N ARG A 159 -1.78 15.93 13.33
CA ARG A 159 -2.11 16.89 14.38
C ARG A 159 -0.87 17.37 15.13
N GLU A 160 0.08 16.48 15.37
CA GLU A 160 1.32 16.79 16.09
C GLU A 160 2.31 17.58 15.21
N SER A 161 2.35 17.37 13.89
CA SER A 161 3.13 18.20 12.96
C SER A 161 2.66 19.65 12.95
N ILE A 162 1.36 19.89 13.13
CA ILE A 162 0.75 21.22 13.18
C ILE A 162 1.11 21.94 14.50
N ASN A 163 1.25 21.22 15.61
CA ASN A 163 1.41 21.82 16.94
C ASN A 163 2.84 22.23 17.31
N ASN A 164 3.80 22.07 16.38
CA ASN A 164 5.20 22.53 16.54
C ASN A 164 5.86 22.11 17.87
N THR A 165 5.50 20.97 18.40
CA THR A 165 6.05 20.43 19.64
C THR A 165 7.45 19.86 19.39
N GLN A 166 8.31 19.85 20.40
CA GLN A 166 9.72 19.44 20.36
C GLN A 166 9.90 17.93 20.12
N PHE A 167 9.45 17.46 18.95
CA PHE A 167 9.69 16.08 18.54
C PHE A 167 11.09 15.87 17.94
N SER A 168 11.58 14.64 18.06
CA SER A 168 12.83 14.25 17.40
C SER A 168 12.72 14.41 15.88
N ASN A 169 13.85 14.68 15.23
CA ASN A 169 13.93 14.80 13.75
C ASN A 169 13.30 13.59 13.01
N LYS A 170 13.24 12.42 13.64
CA LYS A 170 12.61 11.21 13.07
C LYS A 170 11.08 11.30 13.05
N ILE A 171 10.45 11.92 14.04
CA ILE A 171 8.99 12.14 14.04
C ILE A 171 8.66 13.27 13.06
N ARG A 172 9.49 14.32 13.00
CA ARG A 172 9.35 15.39 12.02
C ARG A 172 9.40 14.86 10.59
N SER A 173 10.28 13.89 10.28
CA SER A 173 10.35 13.30 8.94
C SER A 173 9.05 12.61 8.49
N VAL A 174 8.24 12.11 9.42
CA VAL A 174 6.88 11.58 9.10
C VAL A 174 5.94 12.72 8.73
N ALA A 175 6.00 13.84 9.45
CA ALA A 175 5.21 15.03 9.17
C ALA A 175 5.61 15.67 7.83
N ASP A 176 6.91 15.86 7.61
CA ASP A 176 7.48 16.42 6.38
C ASP A 176 7.18 15.54 5.15
N SER A 177 7.02 14.23 5.38
CA SER A 177 6.63 13.27 4.34
C SER A 177 5.15 13.32 3.94
N ILE A 178 4.33 14.02 4.73
CA ILE A 178 2.91 14.28 4.46
C ILE A 178 2.78 15.60 3.66
N ASP A 179 3.85 16.38 3.57
CA ASP A 179 3.88 17.62 2.80
C ASP A 179 3.67 17.31 1.31
N VAL A 180 2.53 17.73 0.79
CA VAL A 180 2.17 17.57 -0.64
C VAL A 180 2.79 18.73 -1.40
N PRO A 181 3.60 18.48 -2.45
CA PRO A 181 4.13 19.55 -3.29
C PRO A 181 2.99 20.42 -3.87
N ASP A 182 3.18 21.73 -3.91
CA ASP A 182 2.20 22.71 -4.42
C ASP A 182 1.80 22.48 -5.89
N ASN A 183 2.57 21.68 -6.64
CA ASN A 183 2.34 21.38 -8.05
C ASN A 183 2.52 19.88 -8.33
N ILE A 184 1.43 19.16 -8.50
CA ILE A 184 1.43 17.82 -9.07
C ILE A 184 0.92 17.93 -10.50
N ASP A 185 1.79 17.72 -11.50
CA ASP A 185 1.42 17.72 -12.90
C ASP A 185 0.26 16.75 -13.17
N GLY A 186 -0.84 17.27 -13.69
CA GLY A 186 -2.02 16.48 -14.08
C GLY A 186 -3.08 16.26 -13.00
N VAL A 187 -2.96 16.89 -11.84
CA VAL A 187 -4.01 16.91 -10.81
C VAL A 187 -4.41 18.35 -10.56
N ASP A 188 -5.35 18.85 -11.34
CA ASP A 188 -5.97 20.13 -11.09
C ASP A 188 -6.61 20.11 -9.69
N SER A 189 -6.07 20.90 -8.77
CA SER A 189 -6.64 21.19 -7.45
C SER A 189 -6.50 20.13 -6.32
N ILE A 190 -5.35 19.44 -6.15
CA ILE A 190 -5.01 18.92 -4.83
C ILE A 190 -4.36 20.07 -4.05
N GLU A 191 -5.12 20.71 -3.18
CA GLU A 191 -4.55 21.63 -2.19
C GLU A 191 -3.61 20.82 -1.27
N PRO A 192 -2.39 21.35 -0.98
CA PRO A 192 -1.51 20.71 -0.01
C PRO A 192 -2.27 20.55 1.31
N PRO A 193 -2.11 19.39 2.00
CA PRO A 193 -2.83 19.14 3.26
C PRO A 193 -2.53 20.20 4.33
N PHE A 194 -1.43 20.95 4.15
CA PHE A 194 -0.99 22.02 5.05
C PHE A 194 -0.33 23.14 4.26
N SER A 195 -1.03 24.23 4.04
CA SER A 195 -0.44 25.49 3.62
C SER A 195 0.01 26.27 4.87
N GLU A 196 1.25 26.78 4.90
CA GLU A 196 1.77 27.62 5.99
C GLU A 196 0.92 28.87 6.25
N ASN A 197 0.12 29.29 5.28
CA ASN A 197 -0.70 30.50 5.32
C ASN A 197 -2.18 30.25 5.65
N GLN A 198 -2.63 29.01 5.88
CA GLN A 198 -4.02 28.77 6.30
C GLN A 198 -4.16 28.97 7.81
N PRO A 199 -5.19 29.71 8.27
CA PRO A 199 -5.44 29.82 9.71
C PRO A 199 -5.71 28.43 10.26
N ARG A 200 -4.94 28.03 11.28
CA ARG A 200 -5.07 26.76 12.01
C ARG A 200 -6.44 26.69 12.69
N THR A 201 -7.47 26.38 11.91
CA THR A 201 -8.81 26.22 12.44
C THR A 201 -8.96 24.80 12.97
N ASN A 202 -9.45 24.67 14.21
CA ASN A 202 -9.89 23.38 14.80
C ASN A 202 -11.16 22.85 14.09
N ASN A 203 -11.38 23.19 12.82
CA ASN A 203 -12.55 22.82 12.07
C ASN A 203 -12.42 21.36 11.62
N VAL A 204 -13.40 20.54 11.95
CA VAL A 204 -13.45 19.09 11.63
C VAL A 204 -13.38 18.88 10.11
N ASP A 205 -13.92 19.82 9.32
CA ASP A 205 -13.96 19.72 7.85
C ASP A 205 -12.58 19.97 7.22
N SER A 206 -11.79 20.91 7.74
CA SER A 206 -10.42 21.14 7.26
C SER A 206 -9.52 19.92 7.51
N ASN A 207 -9.66 19.25 8.65
CA ASN A 207 -8.94 18.02 8.95
C ASN A 207 -9.33 16.86 8.02
N LYS A 208 -10.59 16.77 7.60
CA LYS A 208 -11.06 15.75 6.66
C LYS A 208 -10.46 15.96 5.27
N ASN A 209 -10.44 17.18 4.78
CA ASN A 209 -9.89 17.52 3.47
C ASN A 209 -8.38 17.23 3.42
N ALA A 210 -7.64 17.61 4.45
CA ALA A 210 -6.21 17.30 4.55
C ALA A 210 -5.93 15.79 4.49
N VAL A 211 -6.75 14.98 5.15
CA VAL A 211 -6.64 13.51 5.09
C VAL A 211 -6.95 12.99 3.69
N ILE A 212 -8.00 13.49 3.04
CA ILE A 212 -8.37 13.09 1.67
C ILE A 212 -7.24 13.45 0.70
N ASN A 213 -6.69 14.66 0.80
CA ASN A 213 -5.58 15.11 -0.05
C ASN A 213 -4.34 14.20 0.14
N ASN A 214 -3.97 13.88 1.38
CA ASN A 214 -2.88 12.93 1.63
C ASN A 214 -3.14 11.55 1.01
N ILE A 215 -4.35 10.98 1.19
CA ILE A 215 -4.71 9.69 0.58
C ILE A 215 -4.55 9.75 -0.95
N GLN A 216 -5.05 10.81 -1.57
CA GLN A 216 -4.97 11.00 -3.02
C GLN A 216 -3.53 11.15 -3.48
N TYR A 217 -2.73 11.94 -2.77
CA TYR A 217 -1.30 12.11 -3.04
C TYR A 217 -0.53 10.80 -2.96
N GLN A 218 -0.68 10.03 -1.86
CA GLN A 218 -0.01 8.74 -1.73
C GLN A 218 -0.48 7.74 -2.81
N THR A 219 -1.75 7.79 -3.19
CA THR A 219 -2.28 6.98 -4.29
C THR A 219 -1.68 7.38 -5.64
N HIS A 220 -1.57 8.68 -5.90
CA HIS A 220 -0.94 9.21 -7.10
C HIS A 220 0.54 8.79 -7.17
N LYS A 221 1.28 8.98 -6.09
CA LYS A 221 2.67 8.57 -5.97
C LYS A 221 2.87 7.08 -6.27
N LEU A 222 1.99 6.21 -5.78
CA LEU A 222 2.04 4.77 -6.07
C LEU A 222 1.68 4.44 -7.54
N ARG A 223 0.88 5.26 -8.19
CA ARG A 223 0.49 5.04 -9.60
C ARG A 223 1.53 5.52 -10.59
N GLN A 224 2.32 6.52 -10.21
CA GLN A 224 3.24 7.22 -11.10
C GLN A 224 4.60 7.42 -10.43
N ASN A 225 5.67 7.20 -11.19
CA ASN A 225 7.06 7.54 -10.85
C ASN A 225 7.63 6.93 -9.55
N SER A 226 6.94 5.97 -8.92
CA SER A 226 7.43 5.36 -7.68
C SER A 226 7.94 3.93 -7.85
N SER A 227 7.42 3.22 -8.86
CA SER A 227 7.74 1.82 -9.11
C SER A 227 7.42 1.42 -10.54
N ALA A 228 8.45 1.12 -11.30
CA ALA A 228 8.26 0.63 -12.66
C ALA A 228 7.54 -0.73 -12.72
N VAL A 229 7.59 -1.53 -11.65
CA VAL A 229 6.85 -2.79 -11.54
C VAL A 229 5.35 -2.51 -11.39
N LEU A 230 4.96 -1.63 -10.47
CA LEU A 230 3.55 -1.26 -10.27
C LEU A 230 2.98 -0.60 -11.52
N GLU A 231 3.73 0.32 -12.15
CA GLU A 231 3.30 0.98 -13.39
C GLU A 231 3.04 -0.02 -14.51
N ARG A 232 3.92 -0.98 -14.73
CA ARG A 232 3.73 -2.03 -15.76
C ARG A 232 2.52 -2.91 -15.45
N LEU A 233 2.28 -3.27 -14.19
CA LEU A 233 1.09 -4.03 -13.80
C LEU A 233 -0.19 -3.24 -14.02
N ILE A 234 -0.17 -1.92 -13.78
CA ILE A 234 -1.31 -1.02 -14.04
C ILE A 234 -1.56 -0.93 -15.54
N GLN A 235 -0.52 -0.68 -16.35
CA GLN A 235 -0.62 -0.59 -17.81
C GLN A 235 -1.11 -1.90 -18.44
N ALA A 236 -0.71 -3.04 -17.89
CA ALA A 236 -1.19 -4.36 -18.29
C ALA A 236 -2.62 -4.67 -17.83
N GLY A 237 -3.30 -3.76 -17.12
CA GLY A 237 -4.65 -3.98 -16.56
C GLY A 237 -4.70 -5.02 -15.44
N ARG A 238 -3.56 -5.39 -14.86
CA ARG A 238 -3.41 -6.45 -13.85
C ARG A 238 -3.40 -5.92 -12.43
N LEU A 239 -3.35 -4.60 -12.25
CA LEU A 239 -3.35 -3.95 -10.94
C LEU A 239 -4.20 -2.67 -11.01
N LYS A 240 -4.99 -2.45 -9.96
CA LYS A 240 -5.60 -1.15 -9.66
C LYS A 240 -5.13 -0.66 -8.30
N ILE A 241 -4.82 0.62 -8.21
CA ILE A 241 -4.51 1.30 -6.94
C ILE A 241 -5.60 2.34 -6.72
N VAL A 242 -6.26 2.30 -5.57
CA VAL A 242 -7.41 3.15 -5.27
C VAL A 242 -7.27 3.81 -3.91
N SER A 243 -7.91 4.97 -3.76
CA SER A 243 -8.00 5.74 -2.53
C SER A 243 -9.22 5.31 -1.72
N ALA A 244 -9.11 5.26 -0.40
CA ALA A 244 -10.24 5.05 0.49
C ALA A 244 -10.08 5.84 1.80
N PHE A 245 -11.18 6.38 2.28
CA PHE A 245 -11.28 7.13 3.53
C PHE A 245 -12.09 6.33 4.55
N TYR A 246 -11.53 6.13 5.74
CA TYR A 246 -12.20 5.46 6.86
C TYR A 246 -12.67 6.49 7.88
N ASP A 247 -13.95 6.53 8.11
CA ASP A 247 -14.58 7.32 9.15
C ASP A 247 -14.61 6.54 10.46
N ILE A 248 -13.79 6.97 11.43
CA ILE A 248 -13.66 6.30 12.72
C ILE A 248 -14.89 6.40 13.63
N HIS A 249 -15.80 7.35 13.36
CA HIS A 249 -17.02 7.52 14.15
C HIS A 249 -18.12 6.53 13.73
N THR A 250 -18.20 6.27 12.43
CA THR A 250 -19.23 5.39 11.85
C THR A 250 -18.72 4.01 11.49
N GLY A 251 -17.40 3.83 11.43
CA GLY A 251 -16.78 2.62 10.93
C GLY A 251 -16.84 2.48 9.40
N LYS A 252 -17.36 3.48 8.68
CA LYS A 252 -17.57 3.44 7.23
C LYS A 252 -16.29 3.69 6.45
N VAL A 253 -16.02 2.84 5.46
CA VAL A 253 -15.02 3.09 4.44
C VAL A 253 -15.68 3.60 3.18
N GLN A 254 -15.24 4.78 2.73
CA GLN A 254 -15.66 5.39 1.46
C GLN A 254 -14.50 5.28 0.48
N PHE A 255 -14.71 4.60 -0.65
CA PHE A 255 -13.76 4.60 -1.75
C PHE A 255 -13.87 5.92 -2.50
N LEU A 256 -12.73 6.59 -2.64
CA LEU A 256 -12.59 7.82 -3.42
C LEU A 256 -12.28 7.40 -4.87
N THR A 257 -12.84 8.09 -5.83
CA THR A 257 -12.66 7.79 -7.25
C THR A 257 -11.28 8.17 -7.77
#